data_802ffdbe1e313f14798c73c8230d7acf
#
_entry.id   802ffdbe1e313f14798c73c8230d7acf
#
_cell.length_a   1.000
_cell.length_b   1.000
_cell.length_c   1.000
_cell.angle_alpha   90.00
_cell.angle_beta   90.00
_cell.angle_gamma   90.00
#
_symmetry.space_group_name_H-M   'P 1'
#
loop_
_entity.id
_entity.type
_entity.pdbx_description
1 polymer ?
#
loop_
_entity_poly.entity_id
_entity_poly.type
_entity_poly.pdbx_seq_one_letter_code
_entity_poly.pdbx_strand_id
1 'polypeptide(L)'
;MQPIPAPVSAGTVIVGMSGGVDSAVAALLLQQSGYAVQGLFMSNWDDDDAYCTAAEDFQDARRVCDILRIPLHRVSFAAQYRERVFAHFLREYAAGRTPNPDVLCNREIKFGVCMDYMHRLGASLVATGHYARLRHETGRVRLLKAADLAKDQSYFLHQVAPTALAKTLFPLGELHKDEVRRRAHAAGLPVFDKPDSTGICFIGERPFEEFLSRYLPQRPGAIEDDAGTVIGEHRGLALYTLGQRAGLRIGGRAGAAAAPWYVADKDTSRNVLVAVQDPAHPLLLTDTFEVADMHWLSADGLATATVRPLECAVKTRYRQSDLACRLRIEGGIARVVLKSPARAVTPGQYAVFYLDAECLGGGVIARRRYLAAGSPDAAPRSRAQSPIILF
;
A
#
# COMPACT_ATOMS: atom_id res chain seq x y z
N MET A 1 19.66 -11.74 14.32
CA MET A 1 19.07 -10.44 14.67
C MET A 1 20.13 -9.38 14.40
N GLN A 2 19.95 -8.51 13.42
CA GLN A 2 20.81 -7.34 13.30
C GLN A 2 20.45 -6.41 14.47
N PRO A 3 21.39 -6.06 15.35
CA PRO A 3 21.11 -5.14 16.45
C PRO A 3 20.71 -3.78 15.85
N ILE A 4 19.79 -3.09 16.55
CA ILE A 4 19.56 -1.67 16.31
C ILE A 4 20.94 -1.01 16.38
N PRO A 5 21.40 -0.26 15.36
CA PRO A 5 22.73 0.35 15.38
C PRO A 5 22.91 1.11 16.69
N ALA A 6 24.05 0.93 17.35
CA ALA A 6 24.37 1.75 18.51
C ALA A 6 24.45 3.23 18.10
N PRO A 7 23.96 4.18 18.93
CA PRO A 7 24.07 5.61 18.61
C PRO A 7 25.54 5.98 18.43
N VAL A 8 25.91 6.49 17.25
CA VAL A 8 27.28 6.95 16.93
C VAL A 8 27.61 8.27 17.66
N SER A 9 26.60 8.96 18.15
CA SER A 9 26.63 10.14 19.04
C SER A 9 25.27 10.24 19.72
N ALA A 10 25.13 11.07 20.76
CA ALA A 10 23.87 11.31 21.50
C ALA A 10 22.79 12.02 20.65
N GLY A 11 22.54 11.52 19.44
CA GLY A 11 21.57 12.07 18.52
C GLY A 11 20.14 11.78 18.96
N THR A 12 19.26 12.77 18.83
CA THR A 12 17.81 12.62 19.10
C THR A 12 17.16 11.82 17.99
N VAL A 13 16.37 10.79 18.38
CA VAL A 13 15.47 10.05 17.49
C VAL A 13 14.03 10.45 17.76
N ILE A 14 13.31 10.89 16.74
CA ILE A 14 11.88 11.13 16.86
C ILE A 14 11.12 9.94 16.25
N VAL A 15 10.24 9.33 17.07
CA VAL A 15 9.41 8.19 16.69
C VAL A 15 8.01 8.65 16.32
N GLY A 16 7.54 8.27 15.12
CA GLY A 16 6.14 8.47 14.76
C GLY A 16 5.23 7.59 15.62
N MET A 17 4.49 8.21 16.53
CA MET A 17 3.57 7.57 17.47
C MET A 17 2.17 7.53 16.88
N SER A 18 1.62 6.34 16.63
CA SER A 18 0.27 6.16 16.06
C SER A 18 -0.81 5.82 17.11
N GLY A 19 -0.42 5.68 18.39
CA GLY A 19 -1.32 5.13 19.42
C GLY A 19 -1.48 3.61 19.38
N GLY A 20 -0.79 2.91 18.47
CA GLY A 20 -0.77 1.44 18.39
C GLY A 20 0.46 0.82 19.04
N VAL A 21 0.40 -0.50 19.26
CA VAL A 21 1.45 -1.29 19.92
C VAL A 21 2.80 -1.21 19.19
N ASP A 22 2.80 -1.16 17.87
CA ASP A 22 4.01 -1.20 17.05
C ASP A 22 4.87 0.06 17.26
N SER A 23 4.27 1.25 17.20
CA SER A 23 4.99 2.49 17.46
C SER A 23 5.46 2.60 18.91
N ALA A 24 4.67 2.09 19.84
CA ALA A 24 5.02 2.06 21.27
C ALA A 24 6.25 1.20 21.55
N VAL A 25 6.31 0.00 20.96
CA VAL A 25 7.46 -0.90 21.12
C VAL A 25 8.68 -0.39 20.34
N ALA A 26 8.48 0.26 19.20
CA ALA A 26 9.59 0.91 18.49
C ALA A 26 10.28 1.97 19.36
N ALA A 27 9.50 2.81 20.05
CA ALA A 27 10.03 3.80 20.99
C ALA A 27 10.75 3.15 22.19
N LEU A 28 10.16 2.11 22.78
CA LEU A 28 10.76 1.35 23.88
C LEU A 28 12.12 0.75 23.50
N LEU A 29 12.20 0.10 22.33
CA LEU A 29 13.44 -0.54 21.86
C LEU A 29 14.56 0.46 21.61
N LEU A 30 14.24 1.61 21.05
CA LEU A 30 15.22 2.67 20.83
C LEU A 30 15.72 3.27 22.14
N GLN A 31 14.85 3.47 23.13
CA GLN A 31 15.23 3.91 24.45
C GLN A 31 16.14 2.89 25.15
N GLN A 32 15.80 1.60 25.07
CA GLN A 32 16.62 0.50 25.60
C GLN A 32 17.98 0.39 24.91
N SER A 33 18.06 0.83 23.63
CA SER A 33 19.31 0.88 22.87
C SER A 33 20.15 2.13 23.14
N GLY A 34 19.71 3.01 24.07
CA GLY A 34 20.46 4.18 24.50
C GLY A 34 20.25 5.45 23.68
N TYR A 35 19.24 5.48 22.80
CA TYR A 35 18.87 6.70 22.08
C TYR A 35 18.12 7.70 22.95
N ALA A 36 18.34 9.00 22.72
CA ALA A 36 17.46 10.06 23.23
C ALA A 36 16.19 10.10 22.37
N VAL A 37 15.10 9.51 22.89
CA VAL A 37 13.84 9.31 22.15
C VAL A 37 12.84 10.42 22.45
N GLN A 38 12.15 10.91 21.40
CA GLN A 38 10.96 11.74 21.49
C GLN A 38 9.86 11.13 20.63
N GLY A 39 8.61 11.35 20.96
CA GLY A 39 7.45 10.94 20.20
C GLY A 39 6.90 12.08 19.34
N LEU A 40 6.35 11.77 18.17
CA LEU A 40 5.54 12.68 17.37
C LEU A 40 4.24 11.99 16.98
N PHE A 41 3.12 12.53 17.43
CA PHE A 41 1.79 12.15 16.95
C PHE A 41 1.38 13.07 15.81
N MET A 42 0.99 12.50 14.67
CA MET A 42 0.49 13.26 13.53
C MET A 42 -0.97 12.92 13.28
N SER A 43 -1.80 13.94 13.02
CA SER A 43 -3.14 13.78 12.45
C SER A 43 -3.11 14.14 10.96
N ASN A 44 -3.75 13.31 10.15
CA ASN A 44 -3.83 13.48 8.70
C ASN A 44 -5.25 13.86 8.24
N TRP A 45 -6.21 13.92 9.17
CA TRP A 45 -7.60 14.21 8.88
C TRP A 45 -8.24 14.98 10.03
N ASP A 46 -9.04 15.99 9.70
CA ASP A 46 -9.63 16.92 10.67
C ASP A 46 -11.17 16.84 10.73
N ASP A 47 -11.80 15.84 10.09
CA ASP A 47 -13.25 15.71 10.17
C ASP A 47 -13.64 15.15 11.54
N ASP A 48 -14.47 15.90 12.27
CA ASP A 48 -15.09 15.50 13.54
C ASP A 48 -16.29 14.57 13.25
N ASP A 49 -16.05 13.40 12.66
CA ASP A 49 -17.11 12.42 12.51
C ASP A 49 -16.96 11.22 13.46
N ALA A 50 -18.06 10.47 13.64
CA ALA A 50 -18.15 9.36 14.59
C ALA A 50 -17.15 8.20 14.34
N TYR A 51 -16.42 8.22 13.23
CA TYR A 51 -15.42 7.22 12.85
C TYR A 51 -13.99 7.69 13.08
N CYS A 52 -13.77 8.91 13.58
CA CYS A 52 -12.45 9.45 13.83
C CYS A 52 -11.88 8.93 15.14
N THR A 53 -10.93 7.98 15.09
CA THR A 53 -10.21 7.46 16.27
C THR A 53 -9.04 8.34 16.70
N ALA A 54 -8.77 9.45 16.01
CA ALA A 54 -7.56 10.25 16.21
C ALA A 54 -7.42 10.79 17.64
N ALA A 55 -8.53 11.09 18.32
CA ALA A 55 -8.50 11.56 19.72
C ALA A 55 -8.09 10.43 20.68
N GLU A 56 -8.65 9.23 20.49
CA GLU A 56 -8.31 8.04 21.29
C GLU A 56 -6.87 7.61 21.03
N ASP A 57 -6.46 7.54 19.78
CA ASP A 57 -5.10 7.20 19.37
C ASP A 57 -4.07 8.19 19.93
N PHE A 58 -4.42 9.48 20.00
CA PHE A 58 -3.57 10.49 20.64
C PHE A 58 -3.46 10.26 22.15
N GLN A 59 -4.55 9.91 22.84
CA GLN A 59 -4.50 9.60 24.29
C GLN A 59 -3.67 8.34 24.55
N ASP A 60 -3.77 7.33 23.70
CA ASP A 60 -2.95 6.13 23.83
C ASP A 60 -1.46 6.44 23.58
N ALA A 61 -1.14 7.22 22.54
CA ALA A 61 0.24 7.67 22.32
C ALA A 61 0.78 8.48 23.50
N ARG A 62 -0.04 9.34 24.10
CA ARG A 62 0.31 10.13 25.28
C ARG A 62 0.61 9.22 26.48
N ARG A 63 -0.29 8.27 26.81
CA ARG A 63 -0.07 7.33 27.92
C ARG A 63 1.22 6.53 27.75
N VAL A 64 1.50 6.06 26.53
CA VAL A 64 2.74 5.36 26.21
C VAL A 64 3.95 6.28 26.46
N CYS A 65 3.93 7.52 25.97
CA CYS A 65 5.02 8.47 26.17
C CYS A 65 5.22 8.83 27.65
N ASP A 66 4.14 8.97 28.42
CA ASP A 66 4.21 9.20 29.88
C ASP A 66 4.90 8.04 30.60
N ILE A 67 4.55 6.78 30.27
CA ILE A 67 5.19 5.55 30.85
C ILE A 67 6.68 5.50 30.47
N LEU A 68 7.01 5.75 29.21
CA LEU A 68 8.40 5.76 28.72
C LEU A 68 9.17 7.02 29.16
N ARG A 69 8.51 8.03 29.74
CA ARG A 69 9.07 9.33 30.13
C ARG A 69 9.77 10.02 28.97
N ILE A 70 9.14 10.02 27.80
CA ILE A 70 9.63 10.71 26.60
C ILE A 70 8.70 11.86 26.23
N PRO A 71 9.22 13.00 25.71
CA PRO A 71 8.38 14.07 25.21
C PRO A 71 7.51 13.62 24.03
N LEU A 72 6.28 14.14 23.97
CA LEU A 72 5.36 13.91 22.83
C LEU A 72 5.02 15.24 22.15
N HIS A 73 5.32 15.34 20.87
CA HIS A 73 4.89 16.43 19.99
C HIS A 73 3.60 16.04 19.28
N ARG A 74 2.77 17.03 18.93
CA ARG A 74 1.56 16.84 18.13
C ARG A 74 1.56 17.81 16.95
N VAL A 75 1.22 17.32 15.77
CA VAL A 75 1.14 18.12 14.54
C VAL A 75 0.01 17.62 13.64
N SER A 76 -0.65 18.53 12.89
CA SER A 76 -1.60 18.18 11.83
C SER A 76 -0.97 18.42 10.46
N PHE A 77 -1.11 17.43 9.59
CA PHE A 77 -0.77 17.50 8.17
C PHE A 77 -2.00 17.31 7.29
N ALA A 78 -3.20 17.60 7.83
CA ALA A 78 -4.46 17.36 7.12
C ALA A 78 -4.54 18.12 5.79
N ALA A 79 -4.04 19.36 5.72
CA ALA A 79 -4.02 20.13 4.49
C ALA A 79 -3.14 19.47 3.42
N GLN A 80 -1.91 19.07 3.78
CA GLN A 80 -0.98 18.39 2.87
C GLN A 80 -1.50 17.02 2.45
N TYR A 81 -2.14 16.30 3.37
CA TYR A 81 -2.75 15.01 3.08
C TYR A 81 -3.90 15.15 2.07
N ARG A 82 -4.80 16.12 2.25
CA ARG A 82 -5.89 16.40 1.30
C ARG A 82 -5.35 16.72 -0.09
N GLU A 83 -4.33 17.55 -0.19
CA GLU A 83 -3.74 17.97 -1.45
C GLU A 83 -2.98 16.83 -2.15
N ARG A 84 -2.06 16.15 -1.44
CA ARG A 84 -1.10 15.25 -2.07
C ARG A 84 -1.55 13.79 -2.15
N VAL A 85 -2.38 13.34 -1.20
CA VAL A 85 -2.83 11.95 -1.12
C VAL A 85 -4.29 11.82 -1.53
N PHE A 86 -5.19 12.55 -0.85
CA PHE A 86 -6.62 12.37 -1.03
C PHE A 86 -7.12 12.87 -2.39
N ALA A 87 -6.61 13.99 -2.90
CA ALA A 87 -6.96 14.49 -4.22
C ALA A 87 -6.54 13.49 -5.33
N HIS A 88 -5.36 12.86 -5.20
CA HIS A 88 -4.95 11.79 -6.10
C HIS A 88 -5.87 10.57 -5.99
N PHE A 89 -6.18 10.15 -4.79
CA PHE A 89 -7.11 9.05 -4.53
C PHE A 89 -8.46 9.25 -5.24
N LEU A 90 -9.06 10.43 -5.12
CA LEU A 90 -10.32 10.74 -5.79
C LEU A 90 -10.21 10.74 -7.32
N ARG A 91 -9.12 11.31 -7.88
CA ARG A 91 -8.89 11.29 -9.33
C ARG A 91 -8.79 9.88 -9.88
N GLU A 92 -8.09 8.98 -9.19
CA GLU A 92 -7.94 7.58 -9.61
C GLU A 92 -9.28 6.84 -9.61
N TYR A 93 -10.08 7.01 -8.54
CA TYR A 93 -11.41 6.41 -8.49
C TYR A 93 -12.37 6.99 -9.54
N ALA A 94 -12.33 8.30 -9.78
CA ALA A 94 -13.10 8.93 -10.85
C ALA A 94 -12.73 8.38 -12.24
N ALA A 95 -11.47 7.99 -12.43
CA ALA A 95 -10.98 7.34 -13.66
C ALA A 95 -11.24 5.82 -13.69
N GLY A 96 -11.99 5.25 -12.74
CA GLY A 96 -12.30 3.81 -12.67
C GLY A 96 -11.16 2.93 -12.16
N ARG A 97 -10.00 3.51 -11.77
CA ARG A 97 -8.86 2.78 -11.22
C ARG A 97 -9.00 2.57 -9.72
N THR A 98 -8.21 1.69 -9.15
CA THR A 98 -8.23 1.40 -7.70
C THR A 98 -6.88 1.78 -7.10
N PRO A 99 -6.73 3.01 -6.55
CA PRO A 99 -5.46 3.47 -5.97
C PRO A 99 -5.16 2.81 -4.62
N ASN A 100 -3.90 2.95 -4.18
CA ASN A 100 -3.47 2.60 -2.83
C ASN A 100 -2.91 3.85 -2.15
N PRO A 101 -3.69 4.54 -1.31
CA PRO A 101 -3.29 5.79 -0.69
C PRO A 101 -2.19 5.62 0.37
N ASP A 102 -2.01 4.43 0.94
CA ASP A 102 -1.00 4.21 2.00
C ASP A 102 0.43 4.34 1.46
N VAL A 103 0.67 3.96 0.20
CA VAL A 103 1.97 4.18 -0.46
C VAL A 103 2.26 5.68 -0.57
N LEU A 104 1.28 6.46 -1.01
CA LEU A 104 1.42 7.93 -1.11
C LEU A 104 1.54 8.59 0.25
N CYS A 105 0.79 8.11 1.26
CA CYS A 105 0.91 8.59 2.63
C CYS A 105 2.34 8.40 3.16
N ASN A 106 2.95 7.25 2.91
CA ASN A 106 4.34 7.04 3.30
C ASN A 106 5.28 7.99 2.55
N ARG A 107 5.17 8.11 1.22
CA ARG A 107 6.04 8.97 0.42
C ARG A 107 5.88 10.46 0.75
N GLU A 108 4.66 10.97 0.72
CA GLU A 108 4.39 12.40 0.77
C GLU A 108 4.28 12.95 2.20
N ILE A 109 3.72 12.15 3.11
CA ILE A 109 3.42 12.61 4.46
C ILE A 109 4.45 12.10 5.46
N LYS A 110 4.52 10.78 5.71
CA LYS A 110 5.36 10.23 6.79
C LYS A 110 6.85 10.46 6.55
N PHE A 111 7.36 10.13 5.37
CA PHE A 111 8.77 10.27 4.98
C PHE A 111 9.03 11.49 4.09
N GLY A 112 8.02 12.33 3.90
CA GLY A 112 8.09 13.66 3.32
C GLY A 112 7.94 14.74 4.40
N VAL A 113 6.82 15.48 4.37
CA VAL A 113 6.61 16.68 5.22
C VAL A 113 6.74 16.42 6.71
N CYS A 114 6.34 15.24 7.20
CA CYS A 114 6.46 14.87 8.61
C CYS A 114 7.93 14.66 9.00
N MET A 115 8.72 14.00 8.16
CA MET A 115 10.15 13.82 8.37
C MET A 115 10.90 15.15 8.40
N ASP A 116 10.58 16.05 7.46
CA ASP A 116 11.13 17.41 7.44
C ASP A 116 10.79 18.19 8.73
N TYR A 117 9.57 18.00 9.24
CA TYR A 117 9.16 18.59 10.51
C TYR A 117 9.96 18.03 11.69
N MET A 118 10.16 16.72 11.77
CA MET A 118 10.97 16.06 12.79
C MET A 118 12.42 16.55 12.77
N HIS A 119 13.01 16.75 11.60
CA HIS A 119 14.35 17.32 11.47
C HIS A 119 14.43 18.77 11.99
N ARG A 120 13.38 19.58 11.76
CA ARG A 120 13.30 20.94 12.34
C ARG A 120 13.18 20.94 13.87
N LEU A 121 12.63 19.86 14.46
CA LEU A 121 12.64 19.64 15.92
C LEU A 121 13.99 19.12 16.44
N GLY A 122 14.99 18.96 15.58
CA GLY A 122 16.33 18.53 15.95
C GLY A 122 16.58 17.03 15.89
N ALA A 123 15.67 16.25 15.24
CA ALA A 123 15.93 14.84 15.03
C ALA A 123 17.11 14.61 14.09
N SER A 124 18.08 13.82 14.54
CA SER A 124 19.13 13.28 13.67
C SER A 124 18.65 12.07 12.86
N LEU A 125 17.76 11.27 13.46
CA LEU A 125 17.12 10.10 12.86
C LEU A 125 15.61 10.12 13.15
N VAL A 126 14.86 9.50 12.25
CA VAL A 126 13.43 9.28 12.38
C VAL A 126 13.17 7.79 12.55
N ALA A 127 12.20 7.41 13.37
CA ALA A 127 11.82 6.02 13.50
C ALA A 127 10.30 5.82 13.38
N THR A 128 9.92 4.64 12.97
CA THR A 128 8.50 4.24 12.88
C THR A 128 8.31 2.79 13.26
N GLY A 129 7.09 2.41 13.62
CA GLY A 129 6.68 1.04 13.89
C GLY A 129 6.47 0.17 12.65
N HIS A 130 7.05 0.50 11.48
CA HIS A 130 6.93 -0.34 10.31
C HIS A 130 7.72 -1.63 10.41
N TYR A 131 7.13 -2.71 9.93
CA TYR A 131 7.82 -4.00 9.73
C TYR A 131 8.53 -3.97 8.39
N ALA A 132 9.78 -3.53 8.40
CA ALA A 132 10.71 -3.54 7.28
C ALA A 132 12.13 -3.54 7.83
N ARG A 133 13.13 -3.89 7.02
CA ARG A 133 14.54 -3.84 7.41
C ARG A 133 15.31 -2.92 6.48
N LEU A 134 16.34 -2.30 7.02
CA LEU A 134 17.27 -1.49 6.25
C LEU A 134 18.67 -2.09 6.38
N ARG A 135 19.34 -2.28 5.26
CA ARG A 135 20.76 -2.64 5.23
C ARG A 135 21.57 -1.47 4.68
N HIS A 136 22.42 -0.92 5.54
CA HIS A 136 23.32 0.16 5.17
C HIS A 136 24.60 -0.41 4.58
N GLU A 137 24.94 0.00 3.38
CA GLU A 137 26.18 -0.29 2.68
C GLU A 137 26.89 1.04 2.37
N THR A 138 28.18 1.01 2.03
CA THR A 138 28.93 2.24 1.72
C THR A 138 28.21 3.07 0.63
N GLY A 139 27.63 4.22 1.03
CA GLY A 139 26.92 5.13 0.13
C GLY A 139 25.52 4.70 -0.32
N ARG A 140 24.99 3.58 0.19
CA ARG A 140 23.68 3.04 -0.21
C ARG A 140 22.87 2.55 0.99
N VAL A 141 21.55 2.63 0.88
CA VAL A 141 20.62 1.96 1.79
C VAL A 141 19.72 1.04 0.98
N ARG A 142 19.56 -0.19 1.44
CA ARG A 142 18.66 -1.18 0.84
C ARG A 142 17.46 -1.41 1.74
N LEU A 143 16.28 -1.34 1.16
CA LEU A 143 15.03 -1.71 1.83
C LEU A 143 14.82 -3.21 1.67
N LEU A 144 14.62 -3.90 2.77
CA LEU A 144 14.42 -5.35 2.80
C LEU A 144 13.07 -5.68 3.42
N LYS A 145 12.49 -6.82 3.03
CA LYS A 145 11.34 -7.40 3.72
C LYS A 145 11.64 -7.61 5.20
N ALA A 146 10.62 -7.48 6.04
CA ALA A 146 10.72 -7.82 7.46
C ALA A 146 11.01 -9.31 7.68
N ALA A 147 11.46 -9.66 8.89
CA ALA A 147 11.58 -11.05 9.30
C ALA A 147 10.21 -11.74 9.42
N ASP A 148 9.20 -11.02 9.93
CA ASP A 148 7.81 -11.44 9.91
C ASP A 148 7.18 -11.13 8.54
N LEU A 149 7.21 -12.10 7.63
CA LEU A 149 6.66 -11.95 6.28
C LEU A 149 5.14 -11.71 6.27
N ALA A 150 4.41 -12.14 7.31
CA ALA A 150 2.97 -11.90 7.42
C ALA A 150 2.65 -10.44 7.75
N LYS A 151 3.62 -9.71 8.32
CA LYS A 151 3.52 -8.29 8.68
C LYS A 151 4.39 -7.38 7.81
N ASP A 152 5.16 -7.94 6.87
CA ASP A 152 6.06 -7.17 6.00
C ASP A 152 5.37 -5.98 5.33
N GLN A 153 5.90 -4.78 5.56
CA GLN A 153 5.38 -3.53 5.05
C GLN A 153 6.30 -2.85 4.03
N SER A 154 7.33 -3.55 3.57
CA SER A 154 8.24 -3.04 2.52
C SER A 154 7.47 -2.66 1.23
N TYR A 155 6.35 -3.34 0.96
CA TYR A 155 5.41 -2.99 -0.12
C TYR A 155 4.96 -1.53 -0.08
N PHE A 156 4.62 -0.99 1.08
CA PHE A 156 4.15 0.39 1.23
C PHE A 156 5.28 1.43 1.24
N LEU A 157 6.52 0.97 1.39
CA LEU A 157 7.71 1.81 1.52
C LEU A 157 8.50 1.95 0.21
N HIS A 158 8.11 1.22 -0.85
CA HIS A 158 8.87 1.17 -2.09
C HIS A 158 9.02 2.52 -2.81
N GLN A 159 8.18 3.51 -2.50
CA GLN A 159 8.27 4.86 -3.06
C GLN A 159 8.94 5.88 -2.14
N VAL A 160 9.42 5.47 -0.98
CA VAL A 160 10.17 6.36 -0.08
C VAL A 160 11.57 6.61 -0.64
N ALA A 161 11.98 7.88 -0.69
CA ALA A 161 13.27 8.25 -1.23
C ALA A 161 14.44 7.57 -0.47
N PRO A 162 15.50 7.08 -1.16
CA PRO A 162 16.66 6.47 -0.50
C PRO A 162 17.32 7.38 0.54
N THR A 163 17.32 8.69 0.30
CA THR A 163 17.83 9.70 1.25
C THR A 163 17.02 9.78 2.54
N ALA A 164 15.71 9.57 2.47
CA ALA A 164 14.84 9.48 3.63
C ALA A 164 15.05 8.14 4.37
N LEU A 165 15.12 7.02 3.64
CA LEU A 165 15.41 5.71 4.23
C LEU A 165 16.75 5.69 4.96
N ALA A 166 17.78 6.38 4.43
CA ALA A 166 19.10 6.47 5.06
C ALA A 166 19.09 7.14 6.44
N LYS A 167 18.07 7.96 6.74
CA LYS A 167 17.86 8.64 8.01
C LYS A 167 16.75 8.03 8.85
N THR A 168 16.32 6.81 8.50
CA THR A 168 15.18 6.12 9.14
C THR A 168 15.65 4.89 9.91
N LEU A 169 14.96 4.58 11.01
CA LEU A 169 15.07 3.33 11.74
C LEU A 169 13.74 2.59 11.74
N PHE A 170 13.79 1.28 11.52
CA PHE A 170 12.66 0.37 11.65
C PHE A 170 12.96 -0.67 12.74
N PRO A 171 12.74 -0.33 14.03
CA PRO A 171 13.15 -1.17 15.16
C PRO A 171 12.48 -2.54 15.18
N LEU A 172 11.33 -2.69 14.51
CA LEU A 172 10.54 -3.92 14.50
C LEU A 172 10.91 -4.88 13.37
N GLY A 173 11.82 -4.49 12.47
CA GLY A 173 12.11 -5.23 11.24
C GLY A 173 12.56 -6.68 11.44
N GLU A 174 13.21 -6.99 12.56
CA GLU A 174 13.69 -8.33 12.90
C GLU A 174 12.76 -9.08 13.88
N LEU A 175 11.63 -8.51 14.25
CA LEU A 175 10.71 -9.07 15.25
C LEU A 175 9.45 -9.63 14.61
N HIS A 176 8.94 -10.72 15.18
CA HIS A 176 7.60 -11.21 14.93
C HIS A 176 6.57 -10.46 15.78
N LYS A 177 5.34 -10.33 15.28
CA LYS A 177 4.26 -9.58 15.94
C LYS A 177 3.99 -10.05 17.38
N ASP A 178 4.04 -11.35 17.62
CA ASP A 178 3.83 -11.91 18.96
C ASP A 178 4.91 -11.47 19.95
N GLU A 179 6.16 -11.34 19.49
CA GLU A 179 7.25 -10.81 20.28
C GLU A 179 7.03 -9.33 20.62
N VAL A 180 6.56 -8.55 19.64
CA VAL A 180 6.23 -7.14 19.85
C VAL A 180 5.15 -6.99 20.93
N ARG A 181 4.08 -7.80 20.89
CA ARG A 181 3.02 -7.79 21.92
C ARG A 181 3.54 -8.23 23.29
N ARG A 182 4.39 -9.27 23.36
CA ARG A 182 5.01 -9.71 24.62
C ARG A 182 5.87 -8.63 25.24
N ARG A 183 6.67 -7.91 24.45
CA ARG A 183 7.51 -6.79 24.94
C ARG A 183 6.67 -5.62 25.43
N ALA A 184 5.59 -5.28 24.73
CA ALA A 184 4.65 -4.26 25.18
C ALA A 184 4.02 -4.61 26.52
N HIS A 185 3.55 -5.85 26.68
CA HIS A 185 2.97 -6.34 27.92
C HIS A 185 3.99 -6.33 29.07
N ALA A 186 5.20 -6.86 28.85
CA ALA A 186 6.26 -6.90 29.85
C ALA A 186 6.71 -5.49 30.30
N ALA A 187 6.60 -4.48 29.42
CA ALA A 187 6.90 -3.08 29.74
C ALA A 187 5.69 -2.31 30.32
N GLY A 188 4.55 -2.97 30.56
CA GLY A 188 3.34 -2.35 31.10
C GLY A 188 2.70 -1.32 30.15
N LEU A 189 2.92 -1.43 28.84
CA LEU A 189 2.32 -0.51 27.87
C LEU A 189 0.83 -0.84 27.67
N PRO A 190 -0.09 0.13 27.81
CA PRO A 190 -1.53 -0.13 27.83
C PRO A 190 -2.11 -0.56 26.48
N VAL A 191 -1.31 -0.45 25.41
CA VAL A 191 -1.70 -0.77 24.02
C VAL A 191 -1.29 -2.18 23.58
N PHE A 192 -0.83 -3.05 24.50
CA PHE A 192 -0.25 -4.37 24.17
C PHE A 192 -1.24 -5.30 23.46
N ASP A 193 -2.53 -5.22 23.77
CA ASP A 193 -3.62 -6.02 23.21
C ASP A 193 -4.47 -5.26 22.17
N LYS A 194 -4.18 -3.96 21.94
CA LYS A 194 -4.90 -3.15 20.97
C LYS A 194 -4.87 -3.83 19.60
N PRO A 195 -6.05 -3.97 18.93
CA PRO A 195 -6.12 -4.50 17.57
C PRO A 195 -5.25 -3.67 16.60
N ASP A 196 -4.72 -4.34 15.57
CA ASP A 196 -4.03 -3.62 14.50
C ASP A 196 -5.04 -2.73 13.75
N SER A 197 -4.65 -1.51 13.41
CA SER A 197 -5.48 -0.64 12.59
C SER A 197 -5.79 -1.33 11.26
N THR A 198 -7.07 -1.50 10.98
CA THR A 198 -7.59 -2.05 9.73
C THR A 198 -8.19 -0.92 8.89
N GLY A 199 -8.02 -0.98 7.58
CA GLY A 199 -8.55 0.03 6.66
C GLY A 199 -7.53 1.07 6.21
N ILE A 200 -8.01 2.07 5.50
CA ILE A 200 -7.22 3.18 4.96
C ILE A 200 -7.06 4.23 6.05
N CYS A 201 -5.83 4.76 6.23
CA CYS A 201 -5.44 5.63 7.35
C CYS A 201 -6.35 6.83 7.66
N PHE A 202 -7.17 7.29 6.72
CA PHE A 202 -8.08 8.44 6.89
C PHE A 202 -9.56 8.07 6.79
N ILE A 203 -9.88 6.87 6.29
CA ILE A 203 -11.26 6.38 6.21
C ILE A 203 -11.66 5.73 7.53
N GLY A 204 -10.70 5.11 8.23
CA GLY A 204 -10.96 4.32 9.42
C GLY A 204 -11.78 3.06 9.08
N GLU A 205 -12.63 2.61 10.00
CA GLU A 205 -13.47 1.41 9.85
C GLU A 205 -14.86 1.71 9.28
N ARG A 206 -15.07 2.92 8.71
CA ARG A 206 -16.36 3.27 8.09
C ARG A 206 -16.62 2.51 6.79
N PRO A 207 -17.89 2.31 6.39
CA PRO A 207 -18.23 1.71 5.12
C PRO A 207 -17.64 2.54 3.96
N PHE A 208 -16.80 1.91 3.16
CA PHE A 208 -16.07 2.56 2.06
C PHE A 208 -17.02 3.23 1.05
N GLU A 209 -18.14 2.58 0.74
CA GLU A 209 -19.18 3.11 -0.16
C GLU A 209 -19.75 4.42 0.37
N GLU A 210 -20.11 4.50 1.66
CA GLU A 210 -20.65 5.70 2.30
C GLU A 210 -19.64 6.85 2.26
N PHE A 211 -18.38 6.55 2.55
CA PHE A 211 -17.31 7.53 2.49
C PHE A 211 -17.12 8.08 1.07
N LEU A 212 -16.95 7.20 0.08
CA LEU A 212 -16.63 7.60 -1.29
C LEU A 212 -17.78 8.38 -1.94
N SER A 213 -19.04 8.04 -1.61
CA SER A 213 -20.22 8.72 -2.15
C SER A 213 -20.35 10.19 -1.73
N ARG A 214 -19.68 10.61 -0.67
CA ARG A 214 -19.62 12.03 -0.27
C ARG A 214 -18.78 12.89 -1.23
N TYR A 215 -17.86 12.28 -1.96
CA TYR A 215 -16.88 12.96 -2.79
C TYR A 215 -17.00 12.68 -4.28
N LEU A 216 -17.56 11.52 -4.65
CA LEU A 216 -17.72 11.14 -6.05
C LEU A 216 -19.20 10.86 -6.35
N PRO A 217 -19.73 11.42 -7.45
CA PRO A 217 -21.08 11.13 -7.86
C PRO A 217 -21.22 9.66 -8.22
N GLN A 218 -22.24 9.02 -7.66
CA GLN A 218 -22.59 7.65 -8.03
C GLN A 218 -23.33 7.69 -9.36
N ARG A 219 -22.82 6.93 -10.34
CA ARG A 219 -23.46 6.75 -11.65
C ARG A 219 -23.82 5.27 -11.80
N PRO A 220 -25.07 4.88 -11.50
CA PRO A 220 -25.51 3.50 -11.73
C PRO A 220 -25.38 3.10 -13.20
N GLY A 221 -25.19 1.81 -13.44
CA GLY A 221 -25.08 1.26 -14.78
C GLY A 221 -25.22 -0.26 -14.80
N ALA A 222 -25.22 -0.85 -15.99
CA ALA A 222 -25.41 -2.28 -16.13
C ALA A 222 -24.22 -3.12 -15.61
N ILE A 223 -24.54 -4.28 -15.03
CA ILE A 223 -23.60 -5.37 -14.85
C ILE A 223 -23.86 -6.35 -15.98
N GLU A 224 -22.85 -6.62 -16.80
CA GLU A 224 -22.91 -7.59 -17.88
C GLU A 224 -22.06 -8.84 -17.55
N ASP A 225 -22.46 -10.01 -18.07
CA ASP A 225 -21.60 -11.18 -18.11
C ASP A 225 -20.56 -11.07 -19.24
N ASP A 226 -19.73 -12.09 -19.42
CA ASP A 226 -18.70 -12.14 -20.47
C ASP A 226 -19.27 -12.24 -21.88
N ALA A 227 -20.54 -12.66 -22.04
CA ALA A 227 -21.29 -12.67 -23.29
C ALA A 227 -21.94 -11.31 -23.61
N GLY A 228 -21.95 -10.36 -22.67
CA GLY A 228 -22.60 -9.06 -22.81
C GLY A 228 -24.07 -9.07 -22.39
N THR A 229 -24.54 -10.13 -21.72
CA THR A 229 -25.90 -10.19 -21.19
C THR A 229 -25.98 -9.39 -19.90
N VAL A 230 -27.00 -8.50 -19.78
CA VAL A 230 -27.24 -7.76 -18.55
C VAL A 230 -27.73 -8.71 -17.45
N ILE A 231 -26.96 -8.73 -16.34
CA ILE A 231 -27.21 -9.61 -15.19
C ILE A 231 -27.53 -8.86 -13.90
N GLY A 232 -27.45 -7.54 -13.90
CA GLY A 232 -27.75 -6.71 -12.75
C GLY A 232 -27.43 -5.24 -13.00
N GLU A 233 -27.44 -4.46 -11.92
CA GLU A 233 -27.11 -3.05 -11.94
C GLU A 233 -26.08 -2.73 -10.84
N HIS A 234 -25.06 -1.95 -11.18
CA HIS A 234 -24.08 -1.45 -10.22
C HIS A 234 -24.39 0.00 -9.82
N ARG A 235 -23.96 0.40 -8.63
CA ARG A 235 -24.19 1.74 -8.08
C ARG A 235 -23.21 2.81 -8.57
N GLY A 236 -22.14 2.41 -9.19
CA GLY A 236 -21.05 3.27 -9.69
C GLY A 236 -19.77 2.49 -9.77
N LEU A 237 -19.05 2.56 -10.90
CA LEU A 237 -17.82 1.78 -11.17
C LEU A 237 -16.71 2.00 -10.13
N ALA A 238 -16.68 3.19 -9.50
CA ALA A 238 -15.69 3.52 -8.48
C ALA A 238 -15.79 2.63 -7.23
N LEU A 239 -16.95 2.05 -6.93
CA LEU A 239 -17.20 1.22 -5.76
C LEU A 239 -16.68 -0.22 -5.90
N TYR A 240 -16.21 -0.60 -7.07
CA TYR A 240 -15.82 -1.97 -7.37
C TYR A 240 -14.34 -2.08 -7.70
N THR A 241 -13.75 -3.20 -7.32
CA THR A 241 -12.35 -3.56 -7.63
C THR A 241 -12.29 -4.89 -8.36
N LEU A 242 -11.36 -5.05 -9.27
CA LEU A 242 -11.19 -6.31 -10.00
C LEU A 242 -10.96 -7.48 -9.03
N GLY A 243 -11.65 -8.59 -9.28
CA GLY A 243 -11.65 -9.78 -8.43
C GLY A 243 -12.56 -9.68 -7.21
N GLN A 244 -13.26 -8.55 -6.98
CA GLN A 244 -14.21 -8.39 -5.89
C GLN A 244 -15.39 -9.35 -6.07
N ARG A 245 -15.80 -10.02 -4.99
CA ARG A 245 -16.94 -10.92 -4.93
C ARG A 245 -18.14 -10.29 -4.23
N ALA A 246 -17.89 -9.61 -3.12
CA ALA A 246 -18.95 -9.05 -2.29
C ALA A 246 -19.56 -7.78 -2.90
N GLY A 247 -20.83 -7.51 -2.62
CA GLY A 247 -21.50 -6.26 -2.98
C GLY A 247 -22.05 -6.15 -4.39
N LEU A 248 -21.92 -7.19 -5.23
CA LEU A 248 -22.47 -7.19 -6.60
C LEU A 248 -24.00 -7.24 -6.66
N ARG A 249 -24.62 -7.81 -5.61
CA ARG A 249 -26.09 -7.91 -5.49
C ARG A 249 -26.78 -8.52 -6.72
N ILE A 250 -26.09 -9.42 -7.43
CA ILE A 250 -26.66 -10.19 -8.53
C ILE A 250 -27.51 -11.29 -7.91
N GLY A 251 -28.83 -11.21 -8.14
CA GLY A 251 -29.79 -12.22 -7.66
C GLY A 251 -29.59 -13.57 -8.33
N GLY A 252 -30.17 -14.63 -7.74
CA GLY A 252 -30.23 -15.94 -8.37
C GLY A 252 -31.00 -15.86 -9.70
N ARG A 253 -30.43 -16.38 -10.80
CA ARG A 253 -31.08 -16.45 -12.11
C ARG A 253 -31.51 -17.85 -12.40
N ALA A 254 -32.73 -18.03 -12.96
CA ALA A 254 -33.17 -19.29 -13.47
C ALA A 254 -32.20 -19.78 -14.59
N GLY A 255 -31.64 -20.96 -14.44
CA GLY A 255 -30.68 -21.53 -15.40
C GLY A 255 -29.21 -21.15 -15.20
N ALA A 256 -28.88 -20.26 -14.28
CA ALA A 256 -27.48 -19.99 -13.92
C ALA A 256 -27.00 -20.91 -12.79
N ALA A 257 -25.72 -21.31 -12.83
CA ALA A 257 -25.13 -22.08 -11.73
C ALA A 257 -25.19 -21.25 -10.43
N ALA A 258 -25.42 -21.90 -9.29
CA ALA A 258 -25.38 -21.30 -7.96
C ALA A 258 -23.91 -21.02 -7.54
N ALA A 259 -23.20 -20.20 -8.33
CA ALA A 259 -21.80 -19.85 -8.13
C ALA A 259 -21.64 -18.34 -7.91
N PRO A 260 -20.64 -17.90 -7.14
CA PRO A 260 -20.41 -16.49 -6.89
C PRO A 260 -19.95 -15.74 -8.14
N TRP A 261 -20.34 -14.49 -8.25
CA TRP A 261 -19.86 -13.57 -9.28
C TRP A 261 -18.63 -12.81 -8.84
N TYR A 262 -17.74 -12.52 -9.78
CA TYR A 262 -16.50 -11.76 -9.57
C TYR A 262 -16.39 -10.64 -10.59
N VAL A 263 -16.00 -9.47 -10.14
CA VAL A 263 -15.70 -8.33 -11.04
C VAL A 263 -14.51 -8.68 -11.92
N ALA A 264 -14.73 -8.77 -13.22
CA ALA A 264 -13.71 -9.12 -14.20
C ALA A 264 -13.14 -7.90 -14.92
N ASP A 265 -13.98 -6.90 -15.21
CA ASP A 265 -13.56 -5.66 -15.88
C ASP A 265 -14.48 -4.48 -15.57
N LYS A 266 -14.01 -3.27 -15.93
CA LYS A 266 -14.78 -2.03 -15.87
C LYS A 266 -14.70 -1.31 -17.23
N ASP A 267 -15.79 -1.27 -17.96
CA ASP A 267 -15.89 -0.45 -19.18
C ASP A 267 -16.36 0.96 -18.78
N THR A 268 -15.39 1.85 -18.58
CA THR A 268 -15.67 3.22 -18.16
C THR A 268 -16.35 4.04 -19.26
N SER A 269 -16.18 3.66 -20.53
CA SER A 269 -16.78 4.36 -21.68
C SER A 269 -18.28 4.10 -21.80
N ARG A 270 -18.70 2.86 -21.49
CA ARG A 270 -20.10 2.43 -21.51
C ARG A 270 -20.77 2.50 -20.12
N ASN A 271 -20.02 2.79 -19.07
CA ASN A 271 -20.44 2.70 -17.67
C ASN A 271 -20.97 1.29 -17.34
N VAL A 272 -20.22 0.25 -17.71
CA VAL A 272 -20.58 -1.16 -17.52
C VAL A 272 -19.56 -1.86 -16.63
N LEU A 273 -20.06 -2.65 -15.69
CA LEU A 273 -19.27 -3.59 -14.88
C LEU A 273 -19.37 -4.98 -15.51
N VAL A 274 -18.25 -5.60 -15.82
CA VAL A 274 -18.23 -6.98 -16.34
C VAL A 274 -17.99 -7.94 -15.18
N ALA A 275 -18.84 -8.97 -15.04
CA ALA A 275 -18.71 -9.98 -13.99
C ALA A 275 -18.73 -11.40 -14.58
N VAL A 276 -18.00 -12.31 -13.93
CA VAL A 276 -17.89 -13.73 -14.30
C VAL A 276 -18.04 -14.62 -13.07
N GLN A 277 -18.47 -15.87 -13.25
CA GLN A 277 -18.68 -16.81 -12.12
C GLN A 277 -17.44 -17.68 -11.83
N ASP A 278 -16.65 -18.03 -12.84
CA ASP A 278 -15.44 -18.83 -12.66
C ASP A 278 -14.29 -17.98 -12.11
N PRO A 279 -13.73 -18.28 -10.91
CA PRO A 279 -12.57 -17.58 -10.39
C PRO A 279 -11.30 -17.74 -11.24
N ALA A 280 -11.23 -18.74 -12.11
CA ALA A 280 -10.16 -18.98 -13.07
C ALA A 280 -10.48 -18.45 -14.47
N HIS A 281 -11.56 -17.69 -14.64
CA HIS A 281 -11.96 -17.14 -15.93
C HIS A 281 -10.84 -16.33 -16.59
N PRO A 282 -10.58 -16.44 -17.90
CA PRO A 282 -9.50 -15.73 -18.59
C PRO A 282 -9.52 -14.22 -18.40
N LEU A 283 -10.69 -13.58 -18.30
CA LEU A 283 -10.81 -12.15 -18.02
C LEU A 283 -10.31 -11.74 -16.61
N LEU A 284 -10.21 -12.67 -15.67
CA LEU A 284 -9.63 -12.44 -14.35
C LEU A 284 -8.12 -12.67 -14.33
N LEU A 285 -7.58 -13.43 -15.27
CA LEU A 285 -6.19 -13.85 -15.29
C LEU A 285 -5.34 -12.90 -16.17
N THR A 286 -4.10 -12.71 -15.76
CA THR A 286 -3.11 -11.85 -16.43
C THR A 286 -1.74 -12.50 -16.33
N ASP A 287 -1.05 -12.64 -17.43
CA ASP A 287 0.36 -13.06 -17.50
C ASP A 287 1.32 -11.93 -17.84
N THR A 288 0.81 -10.83 -18.41
CA THR A 288 1.61 -9.68 -18.83
C THR A 288 0.90 -8.38 -18.47
N PHE A 289 1.65 -7.44 -17.90
CA PHE A 289 1.12 -6.11 -17.58
C PHE A 289 2.22 -5.03 -17.68
N GLU A 290 1.81 -3.78 -17.72
CA GLU A 290 2.66 -2.60 -17.82
C GLU A 290 2.57 -1.79 -16.52
N VAL A 291 3.73 -1.29 -16.10
CA VAL A 291 3.89 -0.48 -14.90
C VAL A 291 4.50 0.87 -15.29
N ALA A 292 3.82 1.93 -14.93
CA ALA A 292 4.26 3.31 -15.12
C ALA A 292 4.73 3.93 -13.79
N ASP A 293 5.22 5.15 -13.84
CA ASP A 293 5.64 5.94 -12.67
C ASP A 293 6.57 5.16 -11.74
N MET A 294 7.57 4.50 -12.34
CA MET A 294 8.51 3.66 -11.63
C MET A 294 9.41 4.47 -10.69
N HIS A 295 9.45 4.07 -9.43
CA HIS A 295 10.42 4.52 -8.44
C HIS A 295 11.39 3.39 -8.12
N TRP A 296 12.69 3.64 -8.28
CA TRP A 296 13.73 2.64 -8.06
C TRP A 296 14.52 2.93 -6.79
N LEU A 297 14.61 1.92 -5.93
CA LEU A 297 15.48 1.91 -4.75
C LEU A 297 16.85 1.29 -5.07
N SER A 298 16.88 0.38 -6.06
CA SER A 298 18.10 -0.34 -6.49
C SER A 298 18.57 0.18 -7.84
N ALA A 299 19.69 0.89 -7.85
CA ALA A 299 20.32 1.37 -9.09
C ALA A 299 20.79 0.20 -9.97
N ASP A 300 21.29 -0.88 -9.37
CA ASP A 300 21.77 -2.06 -10.08
C ASP A 300 20.61 -2.83 -10.74
N GLY A 301 19.45 -2.90 -10.04
CA GLY A 301 18.22 -3.46 -10.59
C GLY A 301 17.70 -2.67 -11.78
N LEU A 302 17.70 -1.32 -11.69
CA LEU A 302 17.34 -0.44 -12.79
C LEU A 302 18.24 -0.64 -14.01
N ALA A 303 19.55 -0.59 -13.80
CA ALA A 303 20.54 -0.77 -14.88
C ALA A 303 20.36 -2.12 -15.59
N THR A 304 20.17 -3.20 -14.82
CA THR A 304 19.93 -4.53 -15.40
C THR A 304 18.63 -4.56 -16.21
N ALA A 305 17.52 -4.10 -15.64
CA ALA A 305 16.20 -4.16 -16.29
C ALA A 305 16.11 -3.30 -17.58
N THR A 306 16.98 -2.29 -17.71
CA THR A 306 17.07 -1.45 -18.91
C THR A 306 17.81 -2.14 -20.05
N VAL A 307 18.86 -2.91 -19.72
CA VAL A 307 19.72 -3.57 -20.71
C VAL A 307 19.17 -4.93 -21.14
N ARG A 308 18.67 -5.72 -20.18
CA ARG A 308 18.14 -7.07 -20.40
C ARG A 308 17.00 -7.37 -19.43
N PRO A 309 16.15 -8.38 -19.72
CA PRO A 309 15.13 -8.78 -18.77
C PRO A 309 15.75 -9.16 -17.42
N LEU A 310 15.23 -8.59 -16.34
CA LEU A 310 15.59 -8.90 -14.96
C LEU A 310 14.64 -9.99 -14.44
N GLU A 311 15.18 -11.15 -14.06
CA GLU A 311 14.43 -12.18 -13.34
C GLU A 311 14.29 -11.73 -11.87
N CYS A 312 13.05 -11.58 -11.41
CA CYS A 312 12.77 -11.11 -10.07
C CYS A 312 11.37 -11.61 -9.61
N ALA A 313 10.94 -11.19 -8.46
CA ALA A 313 9.58 -11.41 -7.98
C ALA A 313 8.80 -10.09 -7.99
N VAL A 314 7.47 -10.17 -8.11
CA VAL A 314 6.57 -9.02 -8.02
C VAL A 314 5.40 -9.30 -7.09
N LYS A 315 5.00 -8.30 -6.31
CA LYS A 315 3.72 -8.25 -5.61
C LYS A 315 2.85 -7.19 -6.28
N THR A 316 1.63 -7.56 -6.66
CA THR A 316 0.63 -6.64 -7.24
C THR A 316 -0.43 -6.21 -6.23
N ARG A 317 -0.34 -6.73 -5.01
CA ARG A 317 -1.16 -6.37 -3.83
C ARG A 317 -0.36 -6.62 -2.55
N TYR A 318 -0.65 -5.84 -1.53
CA TYR A 318 -0.20 -6.12 -0.17
C TYR A 318 -0.71 -7.51 0.29
N ARG A 319 0.06 -8.24 1.07
CA ARG A 319 -0.21 -9.62 1.54
C ARG A 319 -0.26 -10.70 0.45
N GLN A 320 0.05 -10.38 -0.80
CA GLN A 320 0.21 -11.38 -1.85
C GLN A 320 1.56 -12.08 -1.67
N SER A 321 1.61 -13.39 -2.00
CA SER A 321 2.88 -14.09 -2.17
C SER A 321 3.64 -13.51 -3.36
N ASP A 322 4.95 -13.68 -3.35
CA ASP A 322 5.83 -13.28 -4.44
C ASP A 322 5.47 -14.07 -5.72
N LEU A 323 5.30 -13.34 -6.82
CA LEU A 323 5.07 -13.91 -8.14
C LEU A 323 6.37 -13.80 -8.94
N ALA A 324 6.92 -14.93 -9.38
CA ALA A 324 8.11 -14.92 -10.24
C ALA A 324 7.79 -14.25 -11.58
N CYS A 325 8.65 -13.33 -12.01
CA CYS A 325 8.46 -12.56 -13.24
C CYS A 325 9.76 -12.20 -13.93
N ARG A 326 9.63 -11.76 -15.18
CA ARG A 326 10.64 -11.04 -15.96
C ARG A 326 10.20 -9.60 -16.10
N LEU A 327 11.11 -8.70 -15.77
CA LEU A 327 10.91 -7.26 -15.84
C LEU A 327 11.84 -6.66 -16.86
N ARG A 328 11.32 -5.85 -17.80
CA ARG A 328 12.10 -5.07 -18.75
C ARG A 328 11.58 -3.64 -18.82
N ILE A 329 12.50 -2.68 -18.91
CA ILE A 329 12.16 -1.26 -19.04
C ILE A 329 12.39 -0.83 -20.48
N GLU A 330 11.34 -0.27 -21.09
CA GLU A 330 11.37 0.28 -22.44
C GLU A 330 10.60 1.62 -22.44
N GLY A 331 11.25 2.70 -22.87
CA GLY A 331 10.60 4.02 -22.95
C GLY A 331 10.01 4.53 -21.63
N GLY A 332 10.62 4.20 -20.48
CA GLY A 332 10.13 4.60 -19.14
C GLY A 332 8.99 3.73 -18.59
N ILE A 333 8.48 2.78 -19.38
CA ILE A 333 7.46 1.81 -18.96
C ILE A 333 8.14 0.49 -18.62
N ALA A 334 7.77 -0.10 -17.50
CA ALA A 334 8.22 -1.42 -17.12
C ALA A 334 7.21 -2.47 -17.62
N ARG A 335 7.65 -3.33 -18.54
CA ARG A 335 6.88 -4.49 -19.00
C ARG A 335 7.19 -5.68 -18.12
N VAL A 336 6.15 -6.29 -17.58
CA VAL A 336 6.23 -7.44 -16.65
C VAL A 336 5.59 -8.64 -17.30
N VAL A 337 6.34 -9.75 -17.36
CA VAL A 337 5.83 -11.06 -17.79
C VAL A 337 5.92 -12.02 -16.61
N LEU A 338 4.79 -12.50 -16.14
CA LEU A 338 4.69 -13.44 -15.02
C LEU A 338 5.04 -14.86 -15.49
N LYS A 339 5.65 -15.64 -14.61
CA LYS A 339 5.95 -17.06 -14.86
C LYS A 339 4.69 -17.94 -14.87
N SER A 340 3.69 -17.52 -14.10
CA SER A 340 2.34 -18.12 -14.06
C SER A 340 1.30 -17.01 -13.98
N PRO A 341 0.13 -17.18 -14.62
CA PRO A 341 -0.89 -16.15 -14.61
C PRO A 341 -1.33 -15.78 -13.18
N ALA A 342 -1.52 -14.49 -12.94
CA ALA A 342 -2.03 -13.97 -11.68
C ALA A 342 -3.48 -13.48 -11.83
N ARG A 343 -4.25 -13.68 -10.76
CA ARG A 343 -5.64 -13.25 -10.72
C ARG A 343 -5.77 -11.80 -10.33
N ALA A 344 -6.62 -11.07 -11.06
CA ALA A 344 -7.08 -9.73 -10.73
C ALA A 344 -5.93 -8.72 -10.51
N VAL A 345 -4.92 -8.73 -11.40
CA VAL A 345 -3.96 -7.63 -11.51
C VAL A 345 -4.74 -6.36 -11.83
N THR A 346 -4.66 -5.34 -10.96
CA THR A 346 -5.61 -4.22 -10.97
C THR A 346 -4.91 -2.92 -11.33
N PRO A 347 -5.31 -2.22 -12.41
CA PRO A 347 -4.83 -0.88 -12.73
C PRO A 347 -5.08 0.11 -11.59
N GLY A 348 -4.08 0.96 -11.30
CA GLY A 348 -4.08 1.88 -10.17
C GLY A 348 -3.46 1.32 -8.88
N GLN A 349 -3.36 -0.02 -8.73
CA GLN A 349 -2.56 -0.63 -7.67
C GLN A 349 -1.07 -0.56 -8.02
N TYR A 350 -0.20 -0.81 -7.03
CA TYR A 350 1.24 -0.83 -7.24
C TYR A 350 1.73 -2.24 -7.55
N ALA A 351 2.70 -2.33 -8.47
CA ALA A 351 3.56 -3.49 -8.63
C ALA A 351 4.89 -3.18 -7.95
N VAL A 352 5.26 -3.99 -6.95
CA VAL A 352 6.51 -3.84 -6.19
C VAL A 352 7.40 -5.02 -6.45
N PHE A 353 8.65 -4.75 -6.85
CA PHE A 353 9.62 -5.75 -7.31
C PHE A 353 10.61 -6.09 -6.22
N TYR A 354 10.97 -7.38 -6.17
CA TYR A 354 11.87 -7.93 -5.16
C TYR A 354 12.91 -8.85 -5.80
N LEU A 355 14.14 -8.76 -5.30
CA LEU A 355 15.16 -9.78 -5.51
C LEU A 355 15.46 -10.39 -4.13
N ASP A 356 15.02 -11.63 -3.94
CA ASP A 356 15.01 -12.29 -2.62
C ASP A 356 14.26 -11.42 -1.57
N ALA A 357 14.97 -10.94 -0.56
CA ALA A 357 14.41 -10.04 0.45
C ALA A 357 14.50 -8.56 0.08
N GLU A 358 15.31 -8.17 -0.91
CA GLU A 358 15.51 -6.77 -1.27
C GLU A 358 14.34 -6.22 -2.09
N CYS A 359 13.77 -5.09 -1.67
CA CYS A 359 12.83 -4.31 -2.44
C CYS A 359 13.58 -3.46 -3.46
N LEU A 360 13.40 -3.75 -4.74
CA LEU A 360 14.05 -3.04 -5.84
C LEU A 360 13.37 -1.69 -6.15
N GLY A 361 12.12 -1.54 -5.76
CA GLY A 361 11.26 -0.42 -6.11
C GLY A 361 9.93 -0.88 -6.68
N GLY A 362 9.18 0.01 -7.32
CA GLY A 362 7.89 -0.32 -7.89
C GLY A 362 7.24 0.87 -8.58
N GLY A 363 6.07 0.65 -9.15
CA GLY A 363 5.29 1.69 -9.84
C GLY A 363 3.82 1.33 -9.93
N VAL A 364 3.07 2.18 -10.61
CA VAL A 364 1.62 2.01 -10.78
C VAL A 364 1.32 1.05 -11.92
N ILE A 365 0.49 0.03 -11.69
CA ILE A 365 -0.01 -0.85 -12.74
C ILE A 365 -0.90 0.00 -13.66
N ALA A 366 -0.41 0.25 -14.87
CA ALA A 366 -1.07 1.09 -15.85
C ALA A 366 -2.06 0.28 -16.71
N ARG A 367 -1.63 -0.87 -17.20
CA ARG A 367 -2.41 -1.76 -18.09
C ARG A 367 -2.13 -3.21 -17.77
N ARG A 368 -3.10 -4.06 -18.04
CA ARG A 368 -2.96 -5.51 -18.00
C ARG A 368 -3.40 -6.13 -19.32
N ARG A 369 -2.86 -7.27 -19.66
CA ARG A 369 -3.29 -8.09 -20.76
C ARG A 369 -4.09 -9.27 -20.21
N TYR A 370 -5.28 -9.52 -20.77
CA TYR A 370 -6.06 -10.70 -20.44
C TYR A 370 -5.41 -11.95 -21.04
N LEU A 371 -5.55 -13.09 -20.38
CA LEU A 371 -5.24 -14.36 -21.02
C LEU A 371 -6.19 -14.56 -22.21
N ALA A 372 -5.63 -14.86 -23.38
CA ALA A 372 -6.44 -15.24 -24.52
C ALA A 372 -7.13 -16.56 -24.19
N ALA A 373 -8.46 -16.64 -24.33
CA ALA A 373 -9.17 -17.89 -24.34
C ALA A 373 -8.65 -18.72 -25.53
N GLY A 374 -7.87 -19.75 -25.25
CA GLY A 374 -7.38 -20.85 -26.06
C GLY A 374 -7.54 -20.81 -27.59
N SER A 375 -7.12 -19.74 -28.27
CA SER A 375 -6.99 -19.72 -29.75
C SER A 375 -5.70 -18.99 -30.12
N PRO A 376 -4.81 -19.60 -30.94
CA PRO A 376 -3.57 -18.95 -31.39
C PRO A 376 -3.78 -17.71 -32.28
N ASP A 377 -4.99 -17.46 -32.75
CA ASP A 377 -5.33 -16.40 -33.73
C ASP A 377 -6.35 -15.35 -33.26
N ALA A 378 -6.71 -15.31 -31.99
CA ALA A 378 -7.58 -14.25 -31.50
C ALA A 378 -6.74 -12.94 -31.36
N ALA A 379 -6.87 -12.05 -32.33
CA ALA A 379 -6.38 -10.69 -32.25
C ALA A 379 -6.85 -10.07 -30.93
N PRO A 380 -5.98 -9.31 -30.19
CA PRO A 380 -6.33 -8.72 -28.93
C PRO A 380 -7.53 -7.78 -29.16
N ARG A 381 -8.68 -8.09 -28.60
CA ARG A 381 -9.75 -7.10 -28.47
C ARG A 381 -9.23 -6.03 -27.53
N SER A 382 -8.58 -5.00 -28.08
CA SER A 382 -8.26 -3.79 -27.37
C SER A 382 -9.59 -3.10 -27.09
N ARG A 383 -10.23 -3.42 -25.97
CA ARG A 383 -11.21 -2.50 -25.41
C ARG A 383 -10.42 -1.25 -25.03
N ALA A 384 -10.69 -0.16 -25.72
CA ALA A 384 -9.98 1.09 -25.60
C ALA A 384 -9.96 1.55 -24.14
N GLN A 385 -8.81 1.40 -23.51
CA GLN A 385 -8.51 2.12 -22.28
C GLN A 385 -8.09 3.52 -22.71
N SER A 386 -8.76 4.53 -22.17
CA SER A 386 -8.49 5.94 -22.48
C SER A 386 -7.00 6.26 -22.38
N PRO A 387 -6.45 7.08 -23.30
CA PRO A 387 -5.04 7.45 -23.25
C PRO A 387 -4.73 8.16 -21.94
N ILE A 388 -3.60 7.83 -21.36
CA ILE A 388 -3.03 8.56 -20.22
C ILE A 388 -2.67 9.95 -20.77
N ILE A 389 -3.42 10.97 -20.37
CA ILE A 389 -3.00 12.36 -20.54
C ILE A 389 -1.96 12.61 -19.47
N LEU A 390 -0.70 12.64 -19.86
CA LEU A 390 0.41 13.13 -19.03
C LEU A 390 0.28 14.65 -18.95
N PHE A 391 0.04 15.18 -17.76
CA PHE A 391 0.30 16.56 -17.37
C PHE A 391 1.44 16.58 -16.35
#